data_37477389f75b2ff9bec9f71e715de438
#
_entry.id   37477389f75b2ff9bec9f71e715de438
#
_cell.length_a   1.000
_cell.length_b   1.000
_cell.length_c   1.000
_cell.angle_alpha   90.00
_cell.angle_beta   90.00
_cell.angle_gamma   90.00
#
_symmetry.space_group_name_H-M   'P 1'
#
loop_
_entity.id
_entity.type
_entity.pdbx_description
1 polymer ?
#
loop_
_entity_poly.entity_id
_entity_poly.type
_entity_poly.pdbx_seq_one_letter_code
_entity_poly.pdbx_strand_id
1 'polypeptide(L)'
;LNAEAIQRDRCVIWQGSVQRIIFASDWFDAVTAFETVYFWPDLAKCFREVWRVLKPGGTFLICNEVNGDTDKDKKWTEIIDGMTIYKDTELKAYLEQAGFCDIAVHKSKTGWLCLTAVKRSDCGCGRQENEGL
;
A
#
# COMPACT_ATOMS: atom_id res chain seq x y z
N LEU A 1 24.37 5.26 -4.96
CA LEU A 1 23.47 5.21 -6.12
C LEU A 1 22.64 6.47 -6.29
N ASN A 2 22.20 7.14 -5.21
CA ASN A 2 21.34 8.32 -5.29
C ASN A 2 22.00 9.64 -4.86
N ALA A 3 23.33 9.65 -4.67
CA ALA A 3 24.05 10.81 -4.13
C ALA A 3 23.83 12.10 -4.93
N GLU A 4 23.88 12.02 -6.25
CA GLU A 4 23.65 13.18 -7.13
C GLU A 4 22.20 13.69 -7.05
N ALA A 5 21.23 12.78 -7.01
CA ALA A 5 19.81 13.13 -6.88
C ALA A 5 19.52 13.80 -5.52
N ILE A 6 20.18 13.34 -4.45
CA ILE A 6 20.10 13.92 -3.11
C ILE A 6 20.72 15.32 -3.09
N GLN A 7 21.91 15.48 -3.69
CA GLN A 7 22.59 16.80 -3.77
C GLN A 7 21.77 17.84 -4.56
N ARG A 8 20.95 17.38 -5.53
CA ARG A 8 20.11 18.24 -6.37
C ARG A 8 18.68 18.39 -5.84
N ASP A 9 18.41 17.98 -4.60
CA ASP A 9 17.09 18.01 -3.96
C ASP A 9 15.99 17.26 -4.75
N ARG A 10 16.38 16.29 -5.58
CA ARG A 10 15.45 15.41 -6.32
C ARG A 10 15.12 14.12 -5.58
N CYS A 11 15.87 13.82 -4.54
CA CYS A 11 15.67 12.65 -3.69
C CYS A 11 15.94 13.03 -2.25
N VAL A 12 15.02 12.66 -1.37
CA VAL A 12 15.15 12.83 0.08
C VAL A 12 14.94 11.48 0.74
N ILE A 13 15.78 11.14 1.70
CA ILE A 13 15.65 9.92 2.49
C ILE A 13 15.25 10.30 3.91
N TRP A 14 14.12 9.76 4.36
CA TRP A 14 13.59 9.96 5.70
C TRP A 14 13.46 8.63 6.44
N GLN A 15 13.81 8.65 7.71
CA GLN A 15 13.47 7.58 8.63
C GLN A 15 12.12 7.88 9.27
N GLY A 16 11.18 6.92 9.22
CA GLY A 16 9.85 7.11 9.78
C GLY A 16 9.03 5.83 9.75
N SER A 17 7.80 5.95 10.21
CA SER A 17 6.83 4.85 10.19
C SER A 17 5.71 5.14 9.21
N VAL A 18 5.31 4.10 8.46
CA VAL A 18 4.16 4.17 7.56
C VAL A 18 2.82 4.32 8.31
N GLN A 19 2.79 4.02 9.60
CA GLN A 19 1.60 4.25 10.44
C GLN A 19 1.33 5.74 10.69
N ARG A 20 2.35 6.58 10.52
CA ARG A 20 2.27 8.04 10.66
C ARG A 20 3.28 8.69 9.74
N ILE A 21 2.86 8.97 8.54
CA ILE A 21 3.69 9.61 7.53
C ILE A 21 3.74 11.11 7.80
N ILE A 22 4.97 11.67 7.89
CA ILE A 22 5.21 13.06 8.32
C ILE A 22 4.75 14.13 7.32
N PHE A 23 4.39 13.72 6.10
CA PHE A 23 3.95 14.63 5.05
C PHE A 23 2.47 15.00 5.20
N ALA A 24 2.10 16.15 4.65
CA ALA A 24 0.72 16.61 4.62
C ALA A 24 -0.18 15.69 3.77
N SER A 25 -1.49 15.82 3.97
CA SER A 25 -2.47 15.22 3.08
C SER A 25 -2.33 15.76 1.66
N ASP A 26 -2.68 14.94 0.67
CA ASP A 26 -2.68 15.34 -0.74
C ASP A 26 -1.31 15.85 -1.25
N TRP A 27 -0.24 15.18 -0.83
CA TRP A 27 1.14 15.60 -1.09
C TRP A 27 1.77 14.90 -2.29
N PHE A 28 1.55 13.59 -2.45
CA PHE A 28 2.23 12.76 -3.44
C PHE A 28 1.34 12.41 -4.63
N ASP A 29 1.94 12.37 -5.82
CA ASP A 29 1.28 11.86 -7.03
C ASP A 29 1.24 10.33 -7.07
N ALA A 30 2.24 9.68 -6.48
CA ALA A 30 2.32 8.24 -6.38
C ALA A 30 3.04 7.80 -5.10
N VAL A 31 2.65 6.66 -4.57
CA VAL A 31 3.34 5.94 -3.48
C VAL A 31 3.60 4.51 -3.95
N THR A 32 4.80 4.01 -3.68
CA THR A 32 5.18 2.64 -4.02
C THR A 32 5.68 1.88 -2.80
N ALA A 33 5.33 0.62 -2.71
CA ALA A 33 5.78 -0.31 -1.68
C ALA A 33 6.29 -1.60 -2.35
N PHE A 34 7.61 -1.77 -2.40
CA PHE A 34 8.25 -2.95 -2.94
C PHE A 34 8.77 -3.82 -1.80
N GLU A 35 8.29 -5.05 -1.67
CA GLU A 35 8.78 -6.04 -0.69
C GLU A 35 8.71 -5.57 0.77
N THR A 36 7.83 -4.65 1.11
CA THR A 36 7.77 -4.02 2.43
C THR A 36 6.47 -4.26 3.20
N VAL A 37 5.37 -4.44 2.50
CA VAL A 37 4.02 -4.58 3.11
C VAL A 37 3.94 -5.76 4.08
N TYR A 38 4.75 -6.79 3.89
CA TYR A 38 4.87 -7.93 4.81
C TYR A 38 5.12 -7.55 6.26
N PHE A 39 5.77 -6.41 6.47
CA PHE A 39 6.27 -5.94 7.77
C PHE A 39 5.47 -4.75 8.32
N TRP A 40 4.45 -4.31 7.63
CA TRP A 40 3.66 -3.16 8.07
C TRP A 40 2.72 -3.56 9.21
N PRO A 41 2.86 -2.97 10.40
CA PRO A 41 1.94 -3.22 11.50
C PRO A 41 0.61 -2.50 11.23
N ASP A 42 -0.51 -3.07 11.67
CA ASP A 42 -1.84 -2.48 11.47
C ASP A 42 -2.05 -2.01 10.03
N LEU A 43 -2.19 -2.96 9.13
CA LEU A 43 -2.23 -2.69 7.68
C LEU A 43 -3.35 -1.72 7.29
N ALA A 44 -4.50 -1.79 7.97
CA ALA A 44 -5.62 -0.88 7.74
C ALA A 44 -5.22 0.57 8.01
N LYS A 45 -4.52 0.81 9.12
CA LYS A 45 -4.00 2.15 9.48
C LYS A 45 -2.93 2.63 8.49
N CYS A 46 -2.00 1.76 8.13
CA CYS A 46 -0.96 2.08 7.16
C CYS A 46 -1.54 2.48 5.80
N PHE A 47 -2.51 1.74 5.30
CA PHE A 47 -3.14 2.05 4.02
C PHE A 47 -3.96 3.35 4.07
N ARG A 48 -4.60 3.67 5.20
CA ARG A 48 -5.25 4.97 5.39
C ARG A 48 -4.26 6.13 5.37
N GLU A 49 -3.06 5.96 5.95
CA GLU A 49 -2.00 6.97 5.89
C GLU A 49 -1.48 7.16 4.46
N VAL A 50 -1.28 6.08 3.71
CA VAL A 50 -0.91 6.17 2.29
C VAL A 50 -2.00 6.91 1.51
N TRP A 51 -3.26 6.57 1.73
CA TRP A 51 -4.38 7.25 1.09
C TRP A 51 -4.41 8.75 1.43
N ARG A 52 -4.18 9.10 2.69
CA ARG A 52 -4.17 10.49 3.15
C ARG A 52 -3.13 11.32 2.40
N VAL A 53 -1.90 10.83 2.28
CA VAL A 53 -0.79 11.59 1.67
C VAL A 53 -0.81 11.59 0.14
N LEU A 54 -1.58 10.73 -0.50
CA LEU A 54 -1.78 10.76 -1.94
C LEU A 54 -2.72 11.91 -2.33
N LYS A 55 -2.41 12.57 -3.42
CA LYS A 55 -3.32 13.52 -4.08
C LYS A 55 -4.51 12.77 -4.67
N PRO A 56 -5.69 13.41 -4.82
CA PRO A 56 -6.76 12.89 -5.66
C PRO A 56 -6.24 12.56 -7.07
N GLY A 57 -6.53 11.37 -7.56
CA GLY A 57 -5.97 10.83 -8.81
C GLY A 57 -4.62 10.13 -8.66
N GLY A 58 -3.99 10.23 -7.48
CA GLY A 58 -2.72 9.56 -7.19
C GLY A 58 -2.87 8.04 -7.10
N THR A 59 -1.77 7.34 -7.36
CA THR A 59 -1.73 5.88 -7.42
C THR A 59 -0.85 5.30 -6.32
N PHE A 60 -1.33 4.24 -5.69
CA PHE A 60 -0.56 3.38 -4.80
C PHE A 60 -0.22 2.08 -5.52
N LEU A 61 1.07 1.74 -5.58
CA LEU A 61 1.57 0.49 -6.12
C LEU A 61 2.16 -0.37 -5.01
N ILE A 62 1.67 -1.60 -4.88
CA ILE A 62 2.26 -2.65 -4.05
C ILE A 62 2.86 -3.71 -4.98
N CYS A 63 4.09 -4.15 -4.71
CA CYS A 63 4.73 -5.20 -5.46
C CYS A 63 5.45 -6.16 -4.51
N ASN A 64 5.00 -7.42 -4.47
CA ASN A 64 5.48 -8.46 -3.58
C ASN A 64 5.90 -9.69 -4.38
N GLU A 65 7.04 -10.27 -4.05
CA GLU A 65 7.49 -11.53 -4.63
C GLU A 65 6.66 -12.73 -4.16
N VAL A 66 6.16 -12.68 -2.92
CA VAL A 66 5.43 -13.75 -2.26
C VAL A 66 3.96 -13.36 -2.12
N ASN A 67 3.06 -14.22 -2.57
CA ASN A 67 1.63 -13.92 -2.67
C ASN A 67 0.71 -14.81 -1.82
N GLY A 68 1.25 -15.79 -1.10
CA GLY A 68 0.49 -16.69 -0.23
C GLY A 68 -0.35 -17.75 -0.93
N ASP A 69 -0.23 -17.89 -2.25
CA ASP A 69 -1.02 -18.86 -3.02
C ASP A 69 -0.49 -20.31 -2.88
N THR A 70 0.73 -20.48 -2.39
CA THR A 70 1.37 -21.77 -2.24
C THR A 70 1.88 -22.02 -0.81
N ASP A 71 1.90 -23.28 -0.39
CA ASP A 71 2.46 -23.67 0.91
C ASP A 71 3.98 -23.41 1.01
N LYS A 72 4.66 -23.23 -0.12
CA LYS A 72 6.07 -22.87 -0.16
C LYS A 72 6.33 -21.50 0.47
N ASP A 73 5.34 -20.63 0.43
CA ASP A 73 5.44 -19.27 0.98
C ASP A 73 5.44 -19.27 2.51
N LYS A 74 4.80 -20.27 3.14
CA LYS A 74 4.72 -20.39 4.61
C LYS A 74 6.07 -20.47 5.29
N LYS A 75 7.07 -21.07 4.63
CA LYS A 75 8.43 -21.16 5.18
C LYS A 75 9.04 -19.80 5.53
N TRP A 76 8.68 -18.77 4.77
CA TRP A 76 9.23 -17.43 4.99
C TRP A 76 8.71 -16.80 6.29
N THR A 77 7.45 -17.03 6.62
CA THR A 77 6.86 -16.55 7.90
C THR A 77 7.42 -17.29 9.11
N GLU A 78 7.93 -18.50 8.94
CA GLU A 78 8.59 -19.27 9.99
C GLU A 78 10.05 -18.84 10.20
N ILE A 79 10.72 -18.40 9.13
CA ILE A 79 12.14 -18.02 9.15
C ILE A 79 12.32 -16.54 9.49
N ILE A 80 11.43 -15.68 9.00
CA ILE A 80 11.54 -14.21 9.14
C ILE A 80 10.52 -13.74 10.17
N ASP A 81 11.03 -13.30 11.32
CA ASP A 81 10.19 -12.76 12.37
C ASP A 81 9.46 -11.49 11.96
N GLY A 82 8.20 -11.38 12.33
CA GLY A 82 7.34 -10.23 12.00
C GLY A 82 6.85 -10.17 10.55
N MET A 83 7.14 -11.18 9.73
CA MET A 83 6.65 -11.25 8.35
C MET A 83 5.23 -11.80 8.29
N THR A 84 4.34 -11.08 7.64
CA THR A 84 2.99 -11.55 7.29
C THR A 84 2.81 -11.55 5.78
N ILE A 85 2.41 -12.68 5.20
CA ILE A 85 2.14 -12.82 3.77
C ILE A 85 0.64 -12.65 3.56
N TYR A 86 0.27 -11.67 2.75
CA TYR A 86 -1.11 -11.38 2.41
C TYR A 86 -1.45 -11.89 1.01
N LYS A 87 -2.62 -12.49 0.86
CA LYS A 87 -3.19 -12.79 -0.45
C LYS A 87 -3.68 -11.52 -1.14
N ASP A 88 -3.79 -11.56 -2.45
CA ASP A 88 -4.34 -10.46 -3.25
C ASP A 88 -5.74 -10.04 -2.79
N THR A 89 -6.60 -10.99 -2.44
CA THR A 89 -7.95 -10.72 -1.93
C THR A 89 -7.95 -9.98 -0.61
N GLU A 90 -7.00 -10.29 0.29
CA GLU A 90 -6.84 -9.61 1.57
C GLU A 90 -6.32 -8.18 1.37
N LEU A 91 -5.28 -8.01 0.55
CA LEU A 91 -4.75 -6.69 0.22
C LEU A 91 -5.79 -5.80 -0.44
N LYS A 92 -6.57 -6.36 -1.38
CA LYS A 92 -7.66 -5.65 -2.03
C LYS A 92 -8.70 -5.18 -1.02
N ALA A 93 -9.12 -6.02 -0.08
CA ALA A 93 -10.08 -5.66 0.95
C ALA A 93 -9.56 -4.52 1.85
N TYR A 94 -8.30 -4.56 2.26
CA TYR A 94 -7.68 -3.48 3.03
C TYR A 94 -7.58 -2.17 2.25
N LEU A 95 -7.27 -2.23 0.95
CA LEU A 95 -7.24 -1.06 0.09
C LEU A 95 -8.63 -0.42 -0.06
N GLU A 96 -9.66 -1.24 -0.27
CA GLU A 96 -11.05 -0.76 -0.35
C GLU A 96 -11.49 -0.11 0.96
N GLN A 97 -11.18 -0.70 2.11
CA GLN A 97 -11.48 -0.13 3.43
C GLN A 97 -10.77 1.20 3.67
N ALA A 98 -9.57 1.38 3.12
CA ALA A 98 -8.83 2.64 3.22
C ALA A 98 -9.39 3.75 2.31
N GLY A 99 -10.28 3.42 1.37
CA GLY A 99 -10.91 4.37 0.45
C GLY A 99 -10.35 4.35 -0.97
N PHE A 100 -9.47 3.41 -1.30
CA PHE A 100 -8.95 3.25 -2.66
C PHE A 100 -9.98 2.67 -3.61
N CYS A 101 -9.86 3.04 -4.87
CA CYS A 101 -10.68 2.59 -5.99
C CYS A 101 -9.81 2.07 -7.13
N ASP A 102 -10.48 1.55 -8.19
CA ASP A 102 -9.81 1.07 -9.40
C ASP A 102 -8.64 0.15 -9.08
N ILE A 103 -8.87 -0.80 -8.19
CA ILE A 103 -7.85 -1.73 -7.74
C ILE A 103 -7.64 -2.79 -8.82
N ALA A 104 -6.44 -2.81 -9.38
CA ALA A 104 -6.02 -3.81 -10.35
C ALA A 104 -5.01 -4.77 -9.71
N VAL A 105 -5.19 -6.06 -9.97
CA VAL A 105 -4.34 -7.14 -9.46
C VAL A 105 -3.64 -7.81 -10.63
N HIS A 106 -2.31 -7.90 -10.55
CA HIS A 106 -1.48 -8.57 -11.53
C HIS A 106 -0.63 -9.65 -10.85
N LYS A 107 -0.76 -10.88 -11.31
CA LYS A 107 0.05 -12.01 -10.85
C LYS A 107 0.91 -12.53 -11.98
N SER A 108 2.20 -12.71 -11.72
CA SER A 108 3.09 -13.37 -12.67
C SER A 108 3.04 -14.90 -12.51
N LYS A 109 3.50 -15.62 -13.51
CA LYS A 109 3.65 -17.07 -13.46
C LYS A 109 4.69 -17.52 -12.42
N THR A 110 5.59 -16.63 -12.03
CA THR A 110 6.68 -16.88 -11.07
C THR A 110 6.28 -16.55 -9.63
N GLY A 111 5.04 -16.09 -9.40
CA GLY A 111 4.51 -15.82 -8.06
C GLY A 111 4.50 -14.34 -7.65
N TRP A 112 5.07 -13.44 -8.44
CA TRP A 112 5.00 -12.01 -8.15
C TRP A 112 3.56 -11.51 -8.15
N LEU A 113 3.26 -10.67 -7.18
CA LEU A 113 1.97 -10.03 -7.00
C LEU A 113 2.15 -8.52 -7.04
N CYS A 114 1.50 -7.85 -7.98
CA CYS A 114 1.44 -6.39 -8.03
C CYS A 114 -0.01 -5.93 -7.96
N LEU A 115 -0.28 -4.95 -7.11
CA LEU A 115 -1.57 -4.26 -7.04
C LEU A 115 -1.36 -2.78 -7.31
N THR A 116 -2.26 -2.19 -8.08
CA THR A 116 -2.39 -0.75 -8.20
C THR A 116 -3.74 -0.31 -7.68
N ALA A 117 -3.79 0.82 -6.99
CA ALA A 117 -5.00 1.39 -6.43
C ALA A 117 -4.96 2.91 -6.58
N VAL A 118 -6.11 3.53 -6.79
CA VAL A 118 -6.21 4.97 -7.06
C VAL A 118 -7.00 5.66 -5.96
N LYS A 119 -6.55 6.83 -5.53
CA LYS A 119 -7.33 7.74 -4.70
C LYS A 119 -8.21 8.60 -5.60
N ARG A 120 -9.53 8.51 -5.43
CA ARG A 120 -10.49 9.40 -6.08
C ARG A 120 -11.33 10.13 -5.04
N SER A 121 -11.67 11.37 -5.32
CA SER A 121 -12.54 12.17 -4.45
C SER A 121 -13.99 11.69 -4.45
N ASP A 122 -14.40 10.98 -5.50
CA ASP A 122 -15.76 10.52 -5.78
C ASP A 122 -15.96 9.01 -5.57
N CYS A 123 -14.95 8.29 -5.14
CA CYS A 123 -15.14 6.91 -4.71
C CYS A 123 -15.98 6.90 -3.45
N GLY A 124 -17.26 6.75 -3.63
CA GLY A 124 -18.24 6.51 -2.57
C GLY A 124 -17.97 5.17 -1.90
N CYS A 125 -16.98 5.07 -1.04
CA CYS A 125 -17.00 4.12 0.05
C CYS A 125 -18.06 4.61 1.03
N GLY A 126 -19.27 4.05 0.88
CA GLY A 126 -20.35 4.05 1.85
C GLY A 126 -20.32 5.17 2.88
N ARG A 127 -20.72 6.38 2.51
CA ARG A 127 -21.54 7.11 3.47
C ARG A 127 -22.79 6.26 3.62
N GLN A 128 -22.89 5.50 4.69
CA GLN A 128 -24.18 5.23 5.27
C GLN A 128 -24.77 6.62 5.53
N GLU A 129 -25.61 7.05 4.63
CA GLU A 129 -26.59 8.07 4.96
C GLU A 129 -27.39 7.48 6.12
N ASN A 130 -27.04 7.91 7.33
CA ASN A 130 -27.98 7.89 8.42
C ASN A 130 -29.11 8.83 7.99
N GLU A 131 -30.06 8.31 7.25
CA GLU A 131 -31.40 8.82 7.28
C GLU A 131 -31.95 8.56 8.70
N GLY A 132 -31.52 9.41 9.61
CA GLY A 132 -32.18 9.61 10.89
C GLY A 132 -33.16 10.75 10.73
N LEU A 133 -34.39 10.43 10.81
CA LEU A 133 -35.50 11.32 11.02
C LEU A 133 -35.20 12.44 12.03
#